data_bc36fa9e4bcc6144c51749b30984ca09
#
_entry.id   bc36fa9e4bcc6144c51749b30984ca09
#
_cell.length_a   1.000
_cell.length_b   1.000
_cell.length_c   1.000
_cell.angle_alpha   90.00
_cell.angle_beta   90.00
_cell.angle_gamma   90.00
#
_symmetry.space_group_name_H-M   'P 1'
#
loop_
_entity.id
_entity.type
_entity.pdbx_description
1 polymer ?
#
loop_
_entity_poly.entity_id
_entity_poly.type
_entity_poly.pdbx_seq_one_letter_code
_entity_poly.pdbx_strand_id
1 'polypeptide(L)'
;LSFTADEETGGYGGVAFLAEKGFFSDKKVDSIIIPEPLNKNRICLGHRGVWWAEIETHGRIAHGSMPFLGDSAIRHMGAILKSFEQNLYPKLEKISTKMPVVPHGARQSTLNINSIHGGEKEHEKDFNGYPAAVVADSCRIVIDRRFLIEEELNKVKKDVYDLLED
;
A
#
# COMPACT_ATOMS: atom_id res chain seq x y z
N LEU A 1 11.59 -15.46 -25.40
CA LEU A 1 11.56 -15.96 -24.02
C LEU A 1 12.35 -15.01 -23.14
N SER A 2 11.76 -14.53 -22.06
CA SER A 2 12.42 -13.69 -21.06
C SER A 2 12.35 -14.36 -19.69
N PHE A 3 13.40 -14.15 -18.90
CA PHE A 3 13.47 -14.51 -17.49
C PHE A 3 13.86 -13.28 -16.70
N THR A 4 13.08 -12.95 -15.68
CA THR A 4 13.30 -11.78 -14.82
C THR A 4 13.37 -12.22 -13.36
N ALA A 5 14.22 -11.60 -12.57
CA ALA A 5 14.53 -12.03 -11.20
C ALA A 5 13.81 -11.22 -10.11
N ASP A 6 13.12 -10.14 -10.46
CA ASP A 6 12.59 -9.14 -9.52
C ASP A 6 11.05 -8.98 -9.60
N GLU A 7 10.34 -10.00 -10.06
CA GLU A 7 8.89 -9.96 -10.22
C GLU A 7 8.22 -9.67 -8.87
N GLU A 8 8.59 -10.37 -7.80
CA GLU A 8 8.02 -10.26 -6.45
C GLU A 8 8.35 -8.93 -5.74
N THR A 9 9.25 -8.14 -6.32
CA THR A 9 9.65 -6.82 -5.80
C THR A 9 9.22 -5.67 -6.71
N GLY A 10 8.32 -5.93 -7.67
CA GLY A 10 7.70 -4.93 -8.54
C GLY A 10 8.22 -4.88 -9.97
N GLY A 11 9.19 -5.71 -10.34
CA GLY A 11 9.63 -5.92 -11.72
C GLY A 11 10.36 -4.75 -12.38
N TYR A 12 10.85 -3.77 -11.61
CA TYR A 12 11.46 -2.54 -12.16
C TYR A 12 12.73 -2.79 -12.97
N GLY A 13 13.62 -3.67 -12.50
CA GLY A 13 14.86 -4.07 -13.20
C GLY A 13 14.63 -5.18 -14.23
N GLY A 14 13.49 -5.84 -14.18
CA GLY A 14 13.11 -6.96 -15.03
C GLY A 14 12.14 -6.58 -16.14
N VAL A 15 10.86 -6.88 -15.95
CA VAL A 15 9.83 -6.71 -16.99
C VAL A 15 9.63 -5.26 -17.40
N ALA A 16 9.66 -4.31 -16.44
CA ALA A 16 9.53 -2.89 -16.74
C ALA A 16 10.68 -2.40 -17.61
N PHE A 17 11.92 -2.74 -17.26
CA PHE A 17 13.10 -2.42 -18.07
C PHE A 17 12.98 -2.98 -19.51
N LEU A 18 12.55 -4.24 -19.66
CA LEU A 18 12.38 -4.84 -20.98
C LEU A 18 11.28 -4.14 -21.80
N ALA A 19 10.20 -3.72 -21.13
CA ALA A 19 9.13 -2.94 -21.75
C ALA A 19 9.62 -1.57 -22.24
N GLU A 20 10.35 -0.82 -21.40
CA GLU A 20 10.96 0.47 -21.76
C GLU A 20 11.92 0.35 -22.94
N LYS A 21 12.67 -0.75 -23.02
CA LYS A 21 13.55 -1.04 -24.19
C LYS A 21 12.79 -1.52 -25.41
N GLY A 22 11.44 -1.57 -25.36
CA GLY A 22 10.58 -1.93 -26.49
C GLY A 22 10.67 -3.40 -26.91
N PHE A 23 11.05 -4.29 -25.99
CA PHE A 23 11.04 -5.73 -26.28
C PHE A 23 9.62 -6.29 -26.38
N PHE A 24 8.65 -5.69 -25.71
CA PHE A 24 7.24 -6.09 -25.67
C PHE A 24 6.33 -5.15 -26.51
N SER A 25 6.91 -4.47 -27.49
CA SER A 25 6.09 -3.62 -28.38
C SER A 25 5.22 -4.44 -29.31
N ASP A 26 4.08 -3.89 -29.70
CA ASP A 26 3.13 -4.45 -30.69
C ASP A 26 3.77 -4.79 -32.07
N LYS A 27 4.92 -4.14 -32.38
CA LYS A 27 5.71 -4.42 -33.58
C LYS A 27 6.56 -5.67 -33.48
N LYS A 28 6.77 -6.21 -32.28
CA LYS A 28 7.69 -7.33 -32.05
C LYS A 28 7.00 -8.57 -31.46
N VAL A 29 5.85 -8.37 -30.80
CA VAL A 29 5.19 -9.43 -30.05
C VAL A 29 3.69 -9.37 -30.29
N ASP A 30 3.12 -10.44 -30.84
CA ASP A 30 1.70 -10.57 -31.06
C ASP A 30 0.95 -10.99 -29.79
N SER A 31 1.60 -11.75 -28.92
CA SER A 31 0.99 -12.28 -27.70
C SER A 31 2.05 -12.51 -26.61
N ILE A 32 1.63 -12.38 -25.36
CA ILE A 32 2.47 -12.67 -24.19
C ILE A 32 1.80 -13.73 -23.34
N ILE A 33 2.55 -14.75 -22.98
CA ILE A 33 2.12 -15.78 -22.03
C ILE A 33 3.00 -15.67 -20.78
N ILE A 34 2.34 -15.47 -19.63
CA ILE A 34 3.00 -15.37 -18.32
C ILE A 34 2.57 -16.59 -17.51
N PRO A 35 3.46 -17.57 -17.29
CA PRO A 35 3.16 -18.80 -16.56
C PRO A 35 3.18 -18.55 -15.04
N GLU A 36 2.14 -17.92 -14.52
CA GLU A 36 1.94 -17.71 -13.09
C GLU A 36 1.40 -18.97 -12.39
N PRO A 37 1.69 -19.18 -11.08
CA PRO A 37 1.25 -20.33 -10.31
C PRO A 37 -0.23 -20.27 -9.94
N LEU A 38 -1.08 -20.05 -10.93
CA LEU A 38 -2.54 -20.11 -10.80
C LEU A 38 -3.00 -21.58 -10.87
N ASN A 39 -4.28 -21.82 -10.63
CA ASN A 39 -4.80 -23.18 -10.77
C ASN A 39 -4.69 -23.64 -12.24
N LYS A 40 -4.26 -24.91 -12.47
CA LYS A 40 -4.08 -25.50 -13.80
C LYS A 40 -5.29 -25.44 -14.74
N ASN A 41 -6.49 -25.21 -14.18
CA ASN A 41 -7.74 -25.15 -14.93
C ASN A 41 -8.22 -23.71 -15.16
N ARG A 42 -7.35 -22.70 -14.98
CA ARG A 42 -7.73 -21.29 -15.10
C ARG A 42 -6.68 -20.51 -15.87
N ILE A 43 -7.18 -19.55 -16.63
CA ILE A 43 -6.36 -18.54 -17.29
C ILE A 43 -6.69 -17.20 -16.62
N CYS A 44 -5.67 -16.51 -16.12
CA CYS A 44 -5.82 -15.16 -15.59
C CYS A 44 -5.97 -14.19 -16.77
N LEU A 45 -7.04 -13.43 -16.77
CA LEU A 45 -7.30 -12.42 -17.79
C LEU A 45 -6.89 -11.01 -17.36
N GLY A 46 -6.48 -10.85 -16.10
CA GLY A 46 -6.06 -9.58 -15.55
C GLY A 46 -5.99 -9.61 -14.02
N HIS A 47 -5.49 -8.54 -13.46
CA HIS A 47 -5.34 -8.34 -12.01
C HIS A 47 -6.01 -7.04 -11.60
N ARG A 48 -6.30 -6.91 -10.30
CA ARG A 48 -6.64 -5.61 -9.71
C ARG A 48 -5.44 -4.68 -9.83
N GLY A 49 -5.70 -3.40 -10.00
CA GLY A 49 -4.66 -2.39 -9.90
C GLY A 49 -4.06 -2.34 -8.48
N VAL A 50 -2.82 -1.92 -8.38
CA VAL A 50 -2.06 -1.81 -7.13
C VAL A 50 -1.56 -0.39 -6.98
N TRP A 51 -1.74 0.16 -5.78
CA TRP A 51 -1.06 1.37 -5.36
C TRP A 51 -0.54 1.20 -3.94
N TRP A 52 0.77 1.20 -3.82
CA TRP A 52 1.45 1.25 -2.53
C TRP A 52 1.83 2.69 -2.23
N ALA A 53 1.65 3.10 -0.99
CA ALA A 53 2.05 4.41 -0.53
C ALA A 53 2.49 4.37 0.92
N GLU A 54 3.36 5.27 1.28
CA GLU A 54 3.72 5.57 2.65
C GLU A 54 3.02 6.86 3.07
N ILE A 55 2.41 6.84 4.26
CA ILE A 55 1.81 8.00 4.90
C ILE A 55 2.60 8.24 6.18
N GLU A 56 3.13 9.44 6.32
CA GLU A 56 3.91 9.84 7.48
C GLU A 56 3.23 11.01 8.19
N THR A 57 3.18 10.93 9.51
CA THR A 57 2.75 12.03 10.37
C THR A 57 3.93 12.56 11.15
N HIS A 58 3.98 13.86 11.31
CA HIS A 58 5.01 14.57 12.04
C HIS A 58 4.44 15.22 13.29
N GLY A 59 5.31 15.38 14.28
CA GLY A 59 4.98 15.98 15.55
C GLY A 59 6.14 16.78 16.10
N ARG A 60 6.17 16.89 17.41
CA ARG A 60 7.25 17.58 18.15
C ARG A 60 7.64 16.80 19.40
N ILE A 61 8.92 16.47 19.49
CA ILE A 61 9.47 15.74 20.62
C ILE A 61 9.32 16.54 21.93
N ALA A 62 9.03 15.85 23.00
CA ALA A 62 9.09 16.34 24.38
C ALA A 62 9.31 15.17 25.33
N HIS A 63 9.63 15.47 26.59
CA HIS A 63 9.73 14.42 27.61
C HIS A 63 8.36 13.77 27.85
N GLY A 64 8.30 12.46 27.99
CA GLY A 64 7.05 11.70 28.12
C GLY A 64 6.20 12.06 29.33
N SER A 65 6.82 12.61 30.42
CA SER A 65 6.09 13.13 31.58
C SER A 65 5.45 14.51 31.35
N MET A 66 5.81 15.20 30.26
CA MET A 66 5.32 16.53 29.90
C MET A 66 4.80 16.56 28.46
N PRO A 67 3.82 15.69 28.11
CA PRO A 67 3.35 15.56 26.73
C PRO A 67 2.70 16.83 26.18
N PHE A 68 2.24 17.72 27.05
CA PHE A 68 1.67 19.02 26.68
C PHE A 68 2.69 20.01 26.09
N LEU A 69 3.99 19.74 26.22
CA LEU A 69 5.07 20.49 25.57
C LEU A 69 5.44 19.93 24.20
N GLY A 70 4.97 18.74 23.88
CA GLY A 70 5.19 18.07 22.60
C GLY A 70 3.97 18.10 21.68
N ASP A 71 4.10 17.34 20.60
CA ASP A 71 3.01 17.00 19.69
C ASP A 71 3.23 15.59 19.20
N SER A 72 2.23 14.72 19.36
CA SER A 72 2.44 13.27 19.13
C SER A 72 2.05 12.86 17.73
N ALA A 73 3.04 12.54 16.92
CA ALA A 73 2.81 11.98 15.58
C ALA A 73 2.00 10.66 15.62
N ILE A 74 2.17 9.84 16.67
CA ILE A 74 1.36 8.63 16.85
C ILE A 74 -0.13 8.97 17.06
N ARG A 75 -0.44 10.04 17.76
CA ARG A 75 -1.85 10.49 17.92
C ARG A 75 -2.42 10.98 16.60
N HIS A 76 -1.63 11.70 15.81
CA HIS A 76 -2.04 12.12 14.46
C HIS A 76 -2.32 10.91 13.57
N MET A 77 -1.42 9.92 13.58
CA MET A 77 -1.66 8.67 12.87
C MET A 77 -2.92 7.96 13.35
N GLY A 78 -3.17 7.95 14.65
CA GLY A 78 -4.41 7.41 15.23
C GLY A 78 -5.68 8.08 14.69
N ALA A 79 -5.63 9.41 14.42
CA ALA A 79 -6.74 10.12 13.79
C ALA A 79 -6.94 9.69 12.32
N ILE A 80 -5.86 9.53 11.56
CA ILE A 80 -5.90 9.01 10.18
C ILE A 80 -6.49 7.60 10.14
N LEU A 81 -6.01 6.69 11.00
CA LEU A 81 -6.54 5.34 11.08
C LEU A 81 -8.04 5.32 11.42
N LYS A 82 -8.46 6.17 12.33
CA LYS A 82 -9.88 6.33 12.66
C LYS A 82 -10.69 6.84 11.45
N SER A 83 -10.15 7.78 10.68
CA SER A 83 -10.78 8.28 9.47
C SER A 83 -10.90 7.18 8.40
N PHE A 84 -9.90 6.32 8.26
CA PHE A 84 -9.99 5.15 7.38
C PHE A 84 -11.12 4.20 7.79
N GLU A 85 -11.23 3.88 9.08
CA GLU A 85 -12.31 3.03 9.61
C GLU A 85 -13.70 3.63 9.40
N GLN A 86 -13.85 4.93 9.60
CA GLN A 86 -15.16 5.59 9.56
C GLN A 86 -15.60 5.98 8.15
N ASN A 87 -14.65 6.33 7.27
CA ASN A 87 -14.95 6.94 5.98
C ASN A 87 -14.49 6.10 4.79
N LEU A 88 -13.26 5.56 4.82
CA LEU A 88 -12.69 4.90 3.66
C LEU A 88 -13.20 3.46 3.52
N TYR A 89 -13.05 2.62 4.53
CA TYR A 89 -13.45 1.22 4.44
C TYR A 89 -14.93 1.04 4.10
N PRO A 90 -15.88 1.77 4.72
CA PRO A 90 -17.29 1.67 4.33
C PRO A 90 -17.58 2.11 2.90
N LYS A 91 -16.75 2.99 2.34
CA LYS A 91 -16.82 3.38 0.93
C LYS A 91 -16.32 2.27 0.02
N LEU A 92 -15.16 1.65 0.35
CA LEU A 92 -14.57 0.58 -0.43
C LEU A 92 -15.44 -0.68 -0.48
N GLU A 93 -16.10 -1.02 0.60
CA GLU A 93 -17.03 -2.16 0.68
C GLU A 93 -18.19 -2.07 -0.32
N LYS A 94 -18.56 -0.86 -0.73
CA LYS A 94 -19.62 -0.62 -1.71
C LYS A 94 -19.14 -0.70 -3.17
N ILE A 95 -17.83 -0.74 -3.40
CA ILE A 95 -17.23 -0.80 -4.73
C ILE A 95 -16.94 -2.26 -5.07
N SER A 96 -17.62 -2.78 -6.08
CA SER A 96 -17.44 -4.16 -6.54
C SER A 96 -17.50 -4.27 -8.06
N THR A 97 -16.73 -5.20 -8.61
CA THR A 97 -16.74 -5.51 -10.05
C THR A 97 -17.76 -6.60 -10.37
N LYS A 98 -18.34 -6.51 -11.59
CA LYS A 98 -19.15 -7.57 -12.18
C LYS A 98 -18.32 -8.65 -12.87
N MET A 99 -17.01 -8.45 -12.99
CA MET A 99 -16.10 -9.43 -13.59
C MET A 99 -16.14 -10.75 -12.82
N PRO A 100 -15.94 -11.89 -13.48
CA PRO A 100 -15.93 -13.22 -12.85
C PRO A 100 -14.64 -13.46 -12.06
N VAL A 101 -14.43 -12.69 -11.00
CA VAL A 101 -13.22 -12.73 -10.17
C VAL A 101 -13.31 -13.81 -9.10
N VAL A 102 -12.20 -14.50 -8.87
CA VAL A 102 -12.04 -15.55 -7.84
C VAL A 102 -10.75 -15.28 -7.07
N PRO A 103 -10.76 -15.38 -5.74
CA PRO A 103 -11.89 -15.66 -4.85
C PRO A 103 -12.91 -14.51 -4.83
N HIS A 104 -14.11 -14.79 -4.32
CA HIS A 104 -15.21 -13.81 -4.33
C HIS A 104 -14.86 -12.49 -3.66
N GLY A 105 -14.10 -12.51 -2.56
CA GLY A 105 -13.64 -11.29 -1.88
C GLY A 105 -12.75 -10.38 -2.74
N ALA A 106 -12.11 -10.92 -3.78
CA ALA A 106 -11.31 -10.12 -4.72
C ALA A 106 -12.18 -9.29 -5.71
N ARG A 107 -13.50 -9.41 -5.66
CA ARG A 107 -14.43 -8.53 -6.39
C ARG A 107 -14.58 -7.15 -5.79
N GLN A 108 -14.07 -6.93 -4.58
CA GLN A 108 -14.15 -5.65 -3.89
C GLN A 108 -12.83 -4.89 -3.97
N SER A 109 -12.93 -3.59 -3.91
CA SER A 109 -11.82 -2.70 -3.65
C SER A 109 -11.34 -2.87 -2.22
N THR A 110 -10.04 -2.87 -2.00
CA THR A 110 -9.47 -3.06 -0.66
C THR A 110 -8.32 -2.10 -0.38
N LEU A 111 -8.15 -1.75 0.87
CA LEU A 111 -6.94 -1.14 1.40
C LEU A 111 -6.48 -1.98 2.59
N ASN A 112 -5.21 -2.34 2.60
CA ASN A 112 -4.56 -2.97 3.74
C ASN A 112 -3.46 -2.07 4.27
N ILE A 113 -3.26 -2.06 5.58
CA ILE A 113 -2.12 -1.41 6.20
C ILE A 113 -1.09 -2.49 6.46
N ASN A 114 0.00 -2.46 5.69
CA ASN A 114 1.03 -3.50 5.72
C ASN A 114 1.93 -3.39 6.95
N SER A 115 2.16 -2.18 7.42
CA SER A 115 3.00 -1.91 8.59
C SER A 115 2.66 -0.56 9.22
N ILE A 116 2.98 -0.43 10.50
CA ILE A 116 2.96 0.82 11.26
C ILE A 116 4.22 0.90 12.11
N HIS A 117 4.89 2.04 12.07
CA HIS A 117 6.07 2.33 12.88
C HIS A 117 5.95 3.74 13.44
N GLY A 118 6.13 3.91 14.75
CA GLY A 118 6.06 5.22 15.39
C GLY A 118 6.96 5.31 16.61
N GLY A 119 7.48 6.51 16.87
CA GLY A 119 8.45 6.76 17.92
C GLY A 119 9.89 6.42 17.52
N GLU A 120 10.78 6.34 18.52
CA GLU A 120 12.15 5.94 18.29
C GLU A 120 12.22 4.51 17.73
N LYS A 121 13.14 4.30 16.78
CA LYS A 121 13.45 2.97 16.29
C LYS A 121 14.03 2.16 17.44
N GLU A 122 13.49 0.99 17.68
CA GLU A 122 14.13 0.00 18.55
C GLU A 122 15.52 -0.26 17.98
N HIS A 123 16.55 0.19 18.68
CA HIS A 123 17.93 -0.06 18.32
C HIS A 123 18.26 -1.51 18.67
N GLU A 124 18.36 -2.33 17.64
CA GLU A 124 19.11 -3.58 17.56
C GLU A 124 18.88 -4.68 18.62
N LYS A 125 19.28 -5.88 18.23
CA LYS A 125 19.07 -7.19 18.85
C LYS A 125 19.42 -7.35 20.34
N ASP A 126 20.02 -6.33 20.97
CA ASP A 126 20.50 -6.37 22.36
C ASP A 126 19.81 -5.38 23.29
N PHE A 127 18.74 -4.69 22.85
CA PHE A 127 18.03 -3.74 23.71
C PHE A 127 17.08 -4.48 24.67
N ASN A 128 17.45 -4.53 25.94
CA ASN A 128 16.66 -5.14 27.04
C ASN A 128 15.86 -4.12 27.86
N GLY A 129 15.60 -2.93 27.33
CA GLY A 129 14.93 -1.83 28.04
C GLY A 129 13.64 -1.38 27.36
N TYR A 130 12.99 -0.40 27.98
CA TYR A 130 11.91 0.35 27.35
C TYR A 130 12.50 1.47 26.50
N PRO A 131 11.83 1.86 25.37
CA PRO A 131 12.22 3.06 24.61
C PRO A 131 12.27 4.28 25.54
N ALA A 132 13.00 5.31 25.13
CA ALA A 132 13.07 6.56 25.87
C ALA A 132 11.65 7.13 26.11
N ALA A 133 11.44 7.70 27.32
CA ALA A 133 10.16 8.31 27.67
C ALA A 133 10.00 9.66 26.96
N VAL A 134 9.72 9.61 25.66
CA VAL A 134 9.56 10.78 24.78
C VAL A 134 8.21 10.77 24.04
N VAL A 135 7.73 11.95 23.70
CA VAL A 135 6.61 12.12 22.77
C VAL A 135 7.15 11.86 21.36
N ALA A 136 6.52 10.94 20.63
CA ALA A 136 6.94 10.59 19.28
C ALA A 136 6.75 11.75 18.31
N ASP A 137 7.78 12.11 17.56
CA ASP A 137 7.75 13.18 16.56
C ASP A 137 7.55 12.67 15.13
N SER A 138 7.57 11.35 14.92
CA SER A 138 7.25 10.72 13.65
C SER A 138 6.43 9.44 13.83
N CYS A 139 5.53 9.18 12.90
CA CYS A 139 4.87 7.89 12.75
C CYS A 139 4.51 7.67 11.29
N ARG A 140 4.71 6.45 10.78
CA ARG A 140 4.46 6.10 9.38
C ARG A 140 3.69 4.79 9.26
N ILE A 141 2.88 4.71 8.23
CA ILE A 141 2.24 3.47 7.78
C ILE A 141 2.55 3.23 6.31
N VAL A 142 2.55 1.96 5.91
CA VAL A 142 2.59 1.56 4.51
C VAL A 142 1.25 0.96 4.16
N ILE A 143 0.60 1.50 3.14
CA ILE A 143 -0.69 1.02 2.64
C ILE A 143 -0.54 0.24 1.34
N ASP A 144 -1.36 -0.79 1.15
CA ASP A 144 -1.57 -1.54 -0.08
C ASP A 144 -3.03 -1.37 -0.51
N ARG A 145 -3.24 -0.53 -1.52
CA ARG A 145 -4.55 -0.27 -2.09
C ARG A 145 -4.73 -1.10 -3.36
N ARG A 146 -5.69 -2.03 -3.35
CA ARG A 146 -6.09 -2.80 -4.53
C ARG A 146 -7.37 -2.20 -5.09
N PHE A 147 -7.33 -1.76 -6.35
CA PHE A 147 -8.45 -1.11 -7.01
C PHE A 147 -8.91 -1.89 -8.25
N LEU A 148 -10.17 -1.72 -8.60
CA LEU A 148 -10.83 -2.46 -9.67
C LEU A 148 -10.62 -1.78 -11.02
N ILE A 149 -10.91 -2.51 -12.10
CA ILE A 149 -10.80 -2.00 -13.47
C ILE A 149 -11.74 -0.81 -13.74
N GLU A 150 -12.82 -0.71 -12.97
CA GLU A 150 -13.78 0.39 -13.04
C GLU A 150 -13.32 1.66 -12.29
N GLU A 151 -12.22 1.60 -11.57
CA GLU A 151 -11.68 2.71 -10.79
C GLU A 151 -10.48 3.35 -11.50
N GLU A 152 -10.40 4.67 -11.45
CA GLU A 152 -9.27 5.42 -11.97
C GLU A 152 -8.24 5.70 -10.88
N LEU A 153 -6.96 5.47 -11.15
CA LEU A 153 -5.87 5.63 -10.17
C LEU A 153 -5.83 7.02 -9.53
N ASN A 154 -6.06 8.08 -10.30
CA ASN A 154 -6.05 9.44 -9.75
C ASN A 154 -7.18 9.67 -8.74
N LYS A 155 -8.36 9.08 -8.99
CA LYS A 155 -9.48 9.12 -8.05
C LYS A 155 -9.20 8.28 -6.81
N VAL A 156 -8.61 7.11 -6.98
CA VAL A 156 -8.18 6.23 -5.88
C VAL A 156 -7.22 6.96 -4.95
N LYS A 157 -6.24 7.66 -5.51
CA LYS A 157 -5.29 8.48 -4.73
C LYS A 157 -5.99 9.65 -4.03
N LYS A 158 -6.85 10.35 -4.77
CA LYS A 158 -7.60 11.49 -4.23
C LYS A 158 -8.46 11.07 -3.03
N ASP A 159 -9.10 9.92 -3.07
CA ASP A 159 -9.92 9.41 -1.96
C ASP A 159 -9.13 9.24 -0.65
N VAL A 160 -7.84 8.98 -0.74
CA VAL A 160 -6.94 8.91 0.43
C VAL A 160 -6.46 10.32 0.81
N TYR A 161 -6.02 11.13 -0.17
CA TYR A 161 -5.51 12.48 0.11
C TYR A 161 -6.56 13.37 0.78
N ASP A 162 -7.81 13.30 0.33
CA ASP A 162 -8.92 14.08 0.93
C ASP A 162 -9.10 13.77 2.44
N LEU A 163 -8.77 12.55 2.87
CA LEU A 163 -8.84 12.17 4.29
C LEU A 163 -7.61 12.56 5.12
N LEU A 164 -6.54 13.03 4.46
CA LEU A 164 -5.33 13.51 5.14
C LEU A 164 -5.36 15.03 5.33
N GLU A 165 -6.22 15.73 4.59
CA GLU A 165 -6.38 17.20 4.66
C GLU A 165 -7.42 17.64 5.70
N ASP A 166 -8.31 16.74 6.15
CA ASP A 166 -9.35 16.95 7.19
C ASP A 166 -8.78 16.73 8.62
#